data_9bd24e0a9fadf4194d75017567195386
#
_entry.id   9bd24e0a9fadf4194d75017567195386
#
_cell.length_a   1.000
_cell.length_b   1.000
_cell.length_c   1.000
_cell.angle_alpha   90.00
_cell.angle_beta   90.00
_cell.angle_gamma   90.00
#
_symmetry.space_group_name_H-M   'P 1'
#
loop_
_entity.id
_entity.type
_entity.pdbx_description
1 polymer ?
#
loop_
_entity_poly.entity_id
_entity_poly.type
_entity_poly.pdbx_seq_one_letter_code
_entity_poly.pdbx_strand_id
1 'polypeptide(L)'
;SMVQSISEKQVAAFLDPLFERSEWALKAARLVKAIWKVNCLRISELSHALPGNPDANSKAIQRFLRQVDFHRVLERLFDQEAEFYIGDVTEVERPYANRTSYVGRLSDGKTLGFQVFFLAQPYRGRAIPFAFVVYSEKTLQEEQTSRNLEQYRLIGRVKELIGESPLLLDREFSHLGFFMAMEDMGIRYVVRLKTGNRPRIVDEEGREVWLGIKRGERKVWRGVRYMGEVKGNIAGYWDEGFAEPVFVFTNIDPEQGLALYRKRMKIEE
;
A
#
# COMPACT_ATOMS: atom_id res chain seq x y z
N SER A 1 -17.46 -23.75 9.36
CA SER A 1 -16.82 -23.02 8.27
C SER A 1 -15.50 -23.69 7.89
N MET A 2 -15.10 -23.59 6.63
CA MET A 2 -13.87 -24.20 6.08
C MET A 2 -12.61 -23.80 6.88
N VAL A 3 -12.58 -22.60 7.45
CA VAL A 3 -11.49 -22.07 8.27
C VAL A 3 -11.33 -22.82 9.60
N GLN A 4 -12.41 -23.36 10.16
CA GLN A 4 -12.35 -24.12 11.43
C GLN A 4 -11.73 -25.51 11.26
N SER A 5 -11.67 -26.05 10.04
CA SER A 5 -11.08 -27.37 9.74
C SER A 5 -9.56 -27.36 9.58
N ILE A 6 -8.93 -26.19 9.37
CA ILE A 6 -7.48 -26.07 9.19
C ILE A 6 -6.78 -26.18 10.56
N SER A 7 -5.92 -27.18 10.72
CA SER A 7 -5.17 -27.39 11.95
C SER A 7 -4.06 -26.35 12.17
N GLU A 8 -3.66 -26.13 13.42
CA GLU A 8 -2.49 -25.30 13.77
C GLU A 8 -1.23 -25.78 13.04
N LYS A 9 -1.02 -27.09 12.93
CA LYS A 9 0.11 -27.70 12.22
C LYS A 9 0.13 -27.35 10.72
N GLN A 10 -1.02 -27.32 10.06
CA GLN A 10 -1.13 -26.92 8.66
C GLN A 10 -0.82 -25.43 8.47
N VAL A 11 -1.29 -24.57 9.37
CA VAL A 11 -0.96 -23.14 9.36
C VAL A 11 0.53 -22.93 9.60
N ALA A 12 1.12 -23.63 10.58
CA ALA A 12 2.55 -23.56 10.86
C ALA A 12 3.40 -24.02 9.67
N ALA A 13 3.02 -25.10 9.00
CA ALA A 13 3.72 -25.58 7.79
C ALA A 13 3.68 -24.56 6.64
N PHE A 14 2.55 -23.86 6.47
CA PHE A 14 2.42 -22.78 5.48
C PHE A 14 3.31 -21.58 5.84
N LEU A 15 3.40 -21.22 7.11
CA LEU A 15 4.14 -20.06 7.58
C LEU A 15 5.65 -20.32 7.73
N ASP A 16 6.09 -21.57 7.86
CA ASP A 16 7.47 -21.94 8.14
C ASP A 16 8.50 -21.31 7.18
N PRO A 17 8.27 -21.29 5.86
CA PRO A 17 9.20 -20.65 4.91
C PRO A 17 9.33 -19.13 5.08
N LEU A 18 8.37 -18.47 5.78
CA LEU A 18 8.35 -17.03 5.97
C LEU A 18 9.17 -16.57 7.19
N PHE A 19 9.46 -17.48 8.11
CA PHE A 19 10.18 -17.20 9.35
C PHE A 19 11.58 -17.79 9.35
N GLU A 20 12.51 -17.15 10.01
CA GLU A 20 13.89 -17.67 10.17
C GLU A 20 13.97 -18.88 11.09
N ARG A 21 12.98 -19.03 12.00
CA ARG A 21 12.90 -20.10 12.99
C ARG A 21 11.54 -20.77 12.96
N SER A 22 11.52 -22.08 12.87
CA SER A 22 10.28 -22.86 12.89
C SER A 22 9.45 -22.65 14.16
N GLU A 23 10.07 -22.37 15.29
CA GLU A 23 9.37 -22.02 16.53
C GLU A 23 8.54 -20.74 16.40
N TRP A 24 9.00 -19.78 15.59
CA TRP A 24 8.26 -18.54 15.32
C TRP A 24 7.07 -18.78 14.40
N ALA A 25 7.22 -19.66 13.41
CA ALA A 25 6.10 -20.09 12.57
C ALA A 25 4.99 -20.74 13.39
N LEU A 26 5.35 -21.57 14.38
CA LEU A 26 4.39 -22.19 15.30
C LEU A 26 3.68 -21.15 16.19
N LYS A 27 4.42 -20.20 16.75
CA LYS A 27 3.82 -19.09 17.51
C LYS A 27 2.89 -18.24 16.68
N ALA A 28 3.30 -17.92 15.43
CA ALA A 28 2.47 -17.22 14.48
C ALA A 28 1.20 -18.00 14.13
N ALA A 29 1.30 -19.31 13.91
CA ALA A 29 0.16 -20.18 13.63
C ALA A 29 -0.87 -20.17 14.77
N ARG A 30 -0.42 -20.21 16.01
CA ARG A 30 -1.29 -20.08 17.19
C ARG A 30 -2.01 -18.75 17.24
N LEU A 31 -1.31 -17.65 16.95
CA LEU A 31 -1.91 -16.32 16.88
C LEU A 31 -2.92 -16.21 15.74
N VAL A 32 -2.61 -16.72 14.55
CA VAL A 32 -3.54 -16.75 13.41
C VAL A 32 -4.82 -17.51 13.79
N LYS A 33 -4.69 -18.67 14.41
CA LYS A 33 -5.86 -19.46 14.88
C LYS A 33 -6.66 -18.71 15.94
N ALA A 34 -6.00 -18.02 16.87
CA ALA A 34 -6.66 -17.19 17.87
C ALA A 34 -7.41 -16.02 17.22
N ILE A 35 -6.80 -15.33 16.26
CA ILE A 35 -7.43 -14.25 15.49
C ILE A 35 -8.69 -14.76 14.77
N TRP A 36 -8.61 -15.89 14.10
CA TRP A 36 -9.77 -16.50 13.42
C TRP A 36 -10.90 -16.86 14.40
N LYS A 37 -10.53 -17.32 15.60
CA LYS A 37 -11.49 -17.72 16.62
C LYS A 37 -12.27 -16.53 17.19
N VAL A 38 -11.56 -15.42 17.50
CA VAL A 38 -12.18 -14.26 18.17
C VAL A 38 -12.50 -13.12 17.20
N ASN A 39 -12.06 -13.21 15.96
CA ASN A 39 -12.21 -12.16 14.94
C ASN A 39 -11.75 -10.77 15.44
N CYS A 40 -10.62 -10.73 16.14
CA CYS A 40 -10.09 -9.53 16.79
C CYS A 40 -8.57 -9.55 16.82
N LEU A 41 -7.93 -8.37 16.73
CA LEU A 41 -6.48 -8.20 16.79
C LEU A 41 -5.99 -7.64 18.14
N ARG A 42 -6.86 -7.43 19.13
CA ARG A 42 -6.46 -6.93 20.45
C ARG A 42 -5.71 -8.01 21.22
N ILE A 43 -4.53 -7.68 21.72
CA ILE A 43 -3.69 -8.61 22.49
C ILE A 43 -4.45 -9.16 23.69
N SER A 44 -5.25 -8.34 24.37
CA SER A 44 -6.08 -8.78 25.48
C SER A 44 -7.05 -9.90 25.09
N GLU A 45 -7.75 -9.77 23.98
CA GLU A 45 -8.67 -10.78 23.47
C GLU A 45 -7.93 -12.06 23.03
N LEU A 46 -6.83 -11.88 22.32
CA LEU A 46 -5.99 -12.99 21.84
C LEU A 46 -5.38 -13.77 23.01
N SER A 47 -4.96 -13.08 24.07
CA SER A 47 -4.38 -13.73 25.24
C SER A 47 -5.37 -14.64 25.98
N HIS A 48 -6.66 -14.29 25.98
CA HIS A 48 -7.73 -15.13 26.54
C HIS A 48 -8.13 -16.28 25.59
N ALA A 49 -7.93 -16.11 24.30
CA ALA A 49 -8.25 -17.15 23.30
C ALA A 49 -7.20 -18.28 23.26
N LEU A 50 -6.00 -18.01 23.74
CA LEU A 50 -4.92 -19.00 23.83
C LEU A 50 -5.01 -19.83 25.13
N PRO A 51 -4.56 -21.10 25.11
CA PRO A 51 -4.51 -21.92 26.31
C PRO A 51 -3.58 -21.34 27.39
N GLY A 52 -3.94 -21.51 28.66
CA GLY A 52 -3.10 -21.13 29.80
C GLY A 52 -3.47 -19.77 30.40
N ASN A 53 -2.51 -19.17 31.12
CA ASN A 53 -2.72 -17.91 31.83
C ASN A 53 -2.72 -16.71 30.86
N PRO A 54 -3.77 -15.87 30.82
CA PRO A 54 -3.87 -14.74 29.91
C PRO A 54 -2.74 -13.70 30.05
N ASP A 55 -2.27 -13.43 31.27
CA ASP A 55 -1.18 -12.47 31.51
C ASP A 55 0.14 -12.98 30.90
N ALA A 56 0.42 -14.28 31.12
CA ALA A 56 1.58 -14.93 30.51
C ALA A 56 1.49 -14.94 28.99
N ASN A 57 0.30 -15.24 28.44
CA ASN A 57 0.03 -15.21 27.01
C ASN A 57 0.24 -13.80 26.43
N SER A 58 -0.28 -12.77 27.10
CA SER A 58 -0.10 -11.36 26.67
C SER A 58 1.38 -10.98 26.59
N LYS A 59 2.17 -11.32 27.62
CA LYS A 59 3.63 -11.09 27.62
C LYS A 59 4.35 -11.88 26.53
N ALA A 60 3.93 -13.13 26.28
CA ALA A 60 4.50 -13.97 25.22
C ALA A 60 4.22 -13.40 23.82
N ILE A 61 2.97 -12.95 23.57
CA ILE A 61 2.59 -12.28 22.31
C ILE A 61 3.44 -11.02 22.09
N GLN A 62 3.53 -10.15 23.10
CA GLN A 62 4.30 -8.91 23.00
C GLN A 62 5.78 -9.18 22.73
N ARG A 63 6.36 -10.19 23.39
CA ARG A 63 7.76 -10.60 23.16
C ARG A 63 7.95 -11.10 21.73
N PHE A 64 7.07 -11.96 21.24
CA PHE A 64 7.10 -12.48 19.89
C PHE A 64 7.03 -11.34 18.85
N LEU A 65 6.09 -10.40 18.99
CA LEU A 65 5.94 -9.25 18.10
C LEU A 65 7.17 -8.33 18.08
N ARG A 66 7.92 -8.25 19.20
CA ARG A 66 9.16 -7.46 19.27
C ARG A 66 10.38 -8.18 18.70
N GLN A 67 10.42 -9.50 18.75
CA GLN A 67 11.57 -10.31 18.32
C GLN A 67 11.59 -10.57 16.82
N VAL A 68 10.43 -10.63 16.18
CA VAL A 68 10.30 -10.98 14.77
C VAL A 68 10.40 -9.73 13.90
N ASP A 69 11.25 -9.78 12.89
CA ASP A 69 11.27 -8.79 11.83
C ASP A 69 10.16 -9.08 10.81
N PHE A 70 8.99 -8.48 11.02
CA PHE A 70 7.84 -8.66 10.14
C PHE A 70 8.03 -8.04 8.75
N HIS A 71 8.93 -7.10 8.58
CA HIS A 71 9.30 -6.60 7.25
C HIS A 71 9.87 -7.73 6.39
N ARG A 72 10.78 -8.52 6.95
CA ARG A 72 11.33 -9.70 6.24
C ARG A 72 10.28 -10.79 6.01
N VAL A 73 9.41 -11.04 6.99
CA VAL A 73 8.32 -12.01 6.83
C VAL A 73 7.42 -11.65 5.68
N LEU A 74 7.00 -10.40 5.57
CA LEU A 74 6.15 -9.92 4.48
C LEU A 74 6.88 -9.91 3.13
N GLU A 75 8.14 -9.52 3.09
CA GLU A 75 8.94 -9.56 1.85
C GLU A 75 9.08 -10.99 1.28
N ARG A 76 9.04 -12.02 2.12
CA ARG A 76 9.02 -13.42 1.69
C ARG A 76 7.68 -13.89 1.10
N LEU A 77 6.60 -13.12 1.30
CA LEU A 77 5.33 -13.32 0.59
C LEU A 77 5.36 -12.74 -0.83
N PHE A 78 6.40 -12.01 -1.20
CA PHE A 78 6.51 -11.32 -2.46
C PHE A 78 6.48 -12.27 -3.65
N ASP A 79 5.62 -11.96 -4.64
CA ASP A 79 5.51 -12.66 -5.91
C ASP A 79 6.15 -11.82 -7.03
N GLN A 80 7.27 -12.29 -7.57
CA GLN A 80 7.97 -11.64 -8.67
C GLN A 80 7.22 -11.69 -10.00
N GLU A 81 6.24 -12.56 -10.13
CA GLU A 81 5.43 -12.72 -11.34
C GLU A 81 4.20 -11.80 -11.35
N ALA A 82 4.01 -10.98 -10.33
CA ALA A 82 2.90 -10.05 -10.28
C ALA A 82 2.94 -9.06 -11.44
N GLU A 83 1.81 -8.89 -12.12
CA GLU A 83 1.66 -8.01 -13.28
C GLU A 83 1.82 -6.52 -12.90
N PHE A 84 1.47 -6.19 -11.66
CA PHE A 84 1.60 -4.85 -11.08
C PHE A 84 1.63 -4.93 -9.55
N TYR A 85 2.03 -3.83 -8.93
CA TYR A 85 1.96 -3.64 -7.49
C TYR A 85 1.08 -2.45 -7.15
N ILE A 86 0.56 -2.40 -5.94
CA ILE A 86 -0.32 -1.34 -5.46
C ILE A 86 0.38 -0.62 -4.31
N GLY A 87 0.39 0.72 -4.36
CA GLY A 87 0.75 1.56 -3.22
C GLY A 87 -0.50 2.25 -2.69
N ASP A 88 -0.69 2.19 -1.37
CA ASP A 88 -1.84 2.80 -0.71
C ASP A 88 -1.53 3.22 0.73
N VAL A 89 -2.24 4.22 1.22
CA VAL A 89 -2.14 4.72 2.59
C VAL A 89 -3.43 4.41 3.33
N THR A 90 -3.30 3.83 4.51
CA THR A 90 -4.43 3.65 5.43
C THR A 90 -4.18 4.35 6.76
N GLU A 91 -5.24 4.83 7.38
CA GLU A 91 -5.21 5.42 8.70
C GLU A 91 -5.67 4.39 9.75
N VAL A 92 -4.93 4.30 10.84
CA VAL A 92 -5.25 3.44 11.97
C VAL A 92 -5.59 4.32 13.16
N GLU A 93 -6.87 4.38 13.52
CA GLU A 93 -7.34 5.15 14.65
C GLU A 93 -6.91 4.55 15.99
N ARG A 94 -6.45 5.41 16.89
CA ARG A 94 -6.08 5.09 18.28
C ARG A 94 -6.61 6.15 19.24
N PRO A 95 -7.95 6.32 19.35
CA PRO A 95 -8.56 7.48 20.01
C PRO A 95 -8.21 7.61 21.50
N TYR A 96 -7.81 6.53 22.16
CA TYR A 96 -7.45 6.52 23.58
C TYR A 96 -5.95 6.45 23.85
N ALA A 97 -5.10 6.49 22.80
CA ALA A 97 -3.65 6.29 22.91
C ALA A 97 -2.86 7.61 22.97
N ASN A 98 -3.37 8.62 23.67
CA ASN A 98 -2.78 9.96 23.75
C ASN A 98 -1.39 10.01 24.41
N ARG A 99 -0.98 8.97 25.14
CA ARG A 99 0.35 8.83 25.76
C ARG A 99 1.32 7.95 24.96
N THR A 100 0.89 7.42 23.81
CA THR A 100 1.71 6.53 23.01
C THR A 100 2.64 7.36 22.10
N SER A 101 3.94 7.07 22.16
CA SER A 101 4.97 7.87 21.48
C SER A 101 4.80 8.00 19.95
N TYR A 102 4.29 6.97 19.30
CA TYR A 102 4.11 6.96 17.84
C TYR A 102 2.72 7.41 17.36
N VAL A 103 1.82 7.78 18.27
CA VAL A 103 0.47 8.25 17.91
C VAL A 103 0.46 9.76 17.79
N GLY A 104 -0.03 10.26 16.67
CA GLY A 104 -0.25 11.67 16.39
C GLY A 104 -1.67 11.93 15.90
N ARG A 105 -1.91 13.09 15.28
CA ARG A 105 -3.19 13.40 14.65
C ARG A 105 -3.26 12.83 13.25
N LEU A 106 -4.44 12.35 12.86
CA LEU A 106 -4.72 11.88 11.51
C LEU A 106 -5.02 13.06 10.56
N SER A 107 -5.35 12.76 9.33
CA SER A 107 -5.60 13.75 8.26
C SER A 107 -6.74 14.72 8.57
N ASP A 108 -7.68 14.33 9.42
CA ASP A 108 -8.77 15.20 9.90
C ASP A 108 -8.30 16.26 10.92
N GLY A 109 -7.05 16.18 11.38
CA GLY A 109 -6.45 17.08 12.38
C GLY A 109 -7.01 16.92 13.81
N LYS A 110 -7.85 15.93 14.08
CA LYS A 110 -8.57 15.73 15.35
C LYS A 110 -8.37 14.33 15.92
N THR A 111 -8.63 13.31 15.11
CA THR A 111 -8.56 11.91 15.53
C THR A 111 -7.10 11.50 15.77
N LEU A 112 -6.87 10.79 16.87
CA LEU A 112 -5.54 10.24 17.19
C LEU A 112 -5.33 8.91 16.47
N GLY A 113 -4.12 8.73 15.93
CA GLY A 113 -3.76 7.51 15.23
C GLY A 113 -2.39 7.58 14.57
N PHE A 114 -2.20 6.74 13.59
CA PHE A 114 -1.02 6.71 12.74
C PHE A 114 -1.41 6.28 11.33
N GLN A 115 -0.54 6.55 10.37
CA GLN A 115 -0.71 6.16 8.99
C GLN A 115 0.22 4.99 8.65
N VAL A 116 -0.24 4.14 7.76
CA VAL A 116 0.56 3.03 7.21
C VAL A 116 0.51 3.14 5.70
N PHE A 117 1.68 3.28 5.08
CA PHE A 117 1.85 3.17 3.65
C PHE A 117 2.24 1.74 3.31
N PHE A 118 1.46 1.09 2.45
CA PHE A 118 1.69 -0.27 2.01
C PHE A 118 2.11 -0.33 0.56
N LEU A 119 2.97 -1.31 0.27
CA LEU A 119 3.12 -1.87 -1.06
C LEU A 119 2.54 -3.28 -1.05
N ALA A 120 1.64 -3.55 -1.97
CA ALA A 120 0.90 -4.80 -2.03
C ALA A 120 0.93 -5.40 -3.44
N GLN A 121 0.71 -6.71 -3.50
CA GLN A 121 0.57 -7.46 -4.74
C GLN A 121 -0.88 -7.93 -4.91
N PRO A 122 -1.41 -7.99 -6.15
CA PRO A 122 -2.73 -8.54 -6.39
C PRO A 122 -2.73 -10.06 -6.20
N TYR A 123 -3.75 -10.58 -5.56
CA TYR A 123 -3.94 -12.02 -5.38
C TYR A 123 -5.43 -12.35 -5.29
N ARG A 124 -5.98 -13.04 -6.30
CA ARG A 124 -7.36 -13.51 -6.35
C ARG A 124 -8.39 -12.44 -6.00
N GLY A 125 -8.30 -11.26 -6.62
CA GLY A 125 -9.20 -10.13 -6.39
C GLY A 125 -8.99 -9.39 -5.07
N ARG A 126 -7.86 -9.60 -4.40
CA ARG A 126 -7.43 -8.90 -3.18
C ARG A 126 -6.02 -8.36 -3.33
N ALA A 127 -5.61 -7.50 -2.42
CA ALA A 127 -4.24 -7.03 -2.30
C ALA A 127 -3.59 -7.63 -1.05
N ILE A 128 -2.38 -8.21 -1.21
CA ILE A 128 -1.59 -8.76 -0.11
C ILE A 128 -0.37 -7.87 0.10
N PRO A 129 -0.24 -7.19 1.24
CA PRO A 129 0.92 -6.36 1.54
C PRO A 129 2.20 -7.21 1.61
N PHE A 130 3.30 -6.70 1.04
CA PHE A 130 4.64 -7.28 1.16
C PHE A 130 5.66 -6.31 1.75
N ALA A 131 5.35 -5.02 1.80
CA ALA A 131 6.18 -4.00 2.45
C ALA A 131 5.29 -2.90 3.04
N PHE A 132 5.75 -2.28 4.11
CA PHE A 132 5.02 -1.18 4.74
C PHE A 132 5.96 -0.25 5.50
N VAL A 133 5.50 0.98 5.74
CA VAL A 133 6.08 1.93 6.68
C VAL A 133 4.98 2.59 7.50
N VAL A 134 5.24 2.75 8.79
CA VAL A 134 4.34 3.40 9.73
C VAL A 134 4.89 4.78 10.09
N TYR A 135 4.08 5.80 10.03
CA TYR A 135 4.42 7.14 10.47
C TYR A 135 3.20 7.86 11.04
N SER A 136 3.45 8.90 11.83
CA SER A 136 2.43 9.84 12.31
C SER A 136 2.97 11.25 12.24
N GLU A 137 2.10 12.25 12.39
CA GLU A 137 2.54 13.65 12.51
C GLU A 137 3.67 13.79 13.54
N LYS A 138 3.51 13.13 14.68
CA LYS A 138 4.49 13.18 15.77
C LYS A 138 5.82 12.55 15.42
N THR A 139 5.84 11.34 14.86
CA THR A 139 7.09 10.66 14.47
C THR A 139 7.81 11.40 13.35
N LEU A 140 7.07 11.95 12.38
CA LEU A 140 7.66 12.76 11.32
C LEU A 140 8.34 14.03 11.84
N GLN A 141 7.75 14.69 12.84
CA GLN A 141 8.38 15.85 13.48
C GLN A 141 9.62 15.47 14.31
N GLU A 142 9.53 14.42 15.13
CA GLU A 142 10.64 13.94 15.96
C GLU A 142 11.84 13.49 15.10
N GLU A 143 11.60 12.83 14.00
CA GLU A 143 12.64 12.32 13.08
C GLU A 143 13.07 13.36 12.01
N GLN A 144 12.48 14.56 12.02
CA GLN A 144 12.74 15.62 11.03
C GLN A 144 12.63 15.12 9.58
N THR A 145 11.59 14.34 9.29
CA THR A 145 11.29 13.76 7.98
C THR A 145 9.91 14.18 7.50
N SER A 146 9.47 13.67 6.38
CA SER A 146 8.15 13.91 5.83
C SER A 146 7.49 12.61 5.37
N ARG A 147 6.17 12.63 5.29
CA ARG A 147 5.37 11.54 4.74
C ARG A 147 5.90 11.07 3.38
N ASN A 148 6.16 12.01 2.48
CA ASN A 148 6.65 11.69 1.14
C ASN A 148 8.03 11.02 1.18
N LEU A 149 8.95 11.50 2.01
CA LEU A 149 10.28 10.88 2.15
C LEU A 149 10.19 9.46 2.69
N GLU A 150 9.33 9.20 3.69
CA GLU A 150 9.14 7.83 4.22
C GLU A 150 8.59 6.89 3.16
N GLN A 151 7.64 7.35 2.35
CA GLN A 151 7.10 6.60 1.22
C GLN A 151 8.16 6.30 0.16
N TYR A 152 8.96 7.30 -0.22
CA TYR A 152 10.04 7.12 -1.21
C TYR A 152 11.12 6.17 -0.71
N ARG A 153 11.49 6.25 0.57
CA ARG A 153 12.45 5.34 1.20
C ARG A 153 11.95 3.89 1.15
N LEU A 154 10.68 3.66 1.45
CA LEU A 154 10.10 2.31 1.36
C LEU A 154 10.17 1.78 -0.07
N ILE A 155 9.74 2.55 -1.06
CA ILE A 155 9.79 2.16 -2.47
C ILE A 155 11.24 1.90 -2.89
N GLY A 156 12.17 2.77 -2.53
CA GLY A 156 13.60 2.61 -2.82
C GLY A 156 14.21 1.34 -2.21
N ARG A 157 13.78 0.98 -1.00
CA ARG A 157 14.24 -0.25 -0.33
C ARG A 157 13.86 -1.52 -1.09
N VAL A 158 12.70 -1.54 -1.72
CA VAL A 158 12.15 -2.71 -2.42
C VAL A 158 12.17 -2.58 -3.95
N LYS A 159 12.81 -1.55 -4.50
CA LYS A 159 12.81 -1.29 -5.95
C LYS A 159 13.34 -2.46 -6.78
N GLU A 160 14.36 -3.16 -6.30
CA GLU A 160 14.91 -4.33 -6.98
C GLU A 160 13.92 -5.51 -7.01
N LEU A 161 13.09 -5.63 -5.97
CA LEU A 161 12.03 -6.64 -5.93
C LEU A 161 10.89 -6.31 -6.90
N ILE A 162 10.49 -5.04 -6.96
CA ILE A 162 9.44 -4.56 -7.88
C ILE A 162 9.90 -4.74 -9.33
N GLY A 163 11.17 -4.45 -9.62
CA GLY A 163 11.73 -4.58 -10.95
C GLY A 163 11.00 -3.73 -11.98
N GLU A 164 10.57 -4.36 -13.06
CA GLU A 164 9.93 -3.69 -14.19
C GLU A 164 8.40 -3.65 -14.13
N SER A 165 7.79 -4.32 -13.17
CA SER A 165 6.34 -4.27 -12.99
C SER A 165 5.92 -2.90 -12.44
N PRO A 166 4.85 -2.29 -12.98
CA PRO A 166 4.47 -0.95 -12.57
C PRO A 166 3.82 -0.93 -11.18
N LEU A 167 4.07 0.16 -10.46
CA LEU A 167 3.42 0.50 -9.21
C LEU A 167 2.20 1.39 -9.50
N LEU A 168 1.04 0.97 -9.05
CA LEU A 168 -0.24 1.65 -9.25
C LEU A 168 -0.64 2.36 -7.97
N LEU A 169 -0.95 3.66 -8.05
CA LEU A 169 -1.27 4.49 -6.90
C LEU A 169 -2.46 5.40 -7.22
N ASP A 170 -3.13 5.83 -6.17
CA ASP A 170 -4.27 6.71 -6.29
C ASP A 170 -3.87 8.18 -6.55
N ARG A 171 -4.87 9.06 -6.61
CA ARG A 171 -4.69 10.48 -6.92
C ARG A 171 -3.91 11.27 -5.85
N GLU A 172 -3.75 10.74 -4.64
CA GLU A 172 -2.98 11.43 -3.59
C GLU A 172 -1.49 11.51 -3.93
N PHE A 173 -1.00 10.56 -4.72
CA PHE A 173 0.37 10.51 -5.22
C PHE A 173 0.60 11.34 -6.49
N SER A 174 -0.44 11.99 -7.02
CA SER A 174 -0.37 12.84 -8.23
C SER A 174 0.25 14.19 -7.91
N HIS A 175 1.57 14.20 -7.78
CA HIS A 175 2.35 15.43 -7.59
C HIS A 175 3.78 15.29 -8.15
N LEU A 176 4.38 16.42 -8.52
CA LEU A 176 5.66 16.47 -9.20
C LEU A 176 6.78 15.73 -8.44
N GLY A 177 6.87 15.95 -7.13
CA GLY A 177 7.90 15.30 -6.30
C GLY A 177 7.84 13.78 -6.34
N PHE A 178 6.64 13.20 -6.37
CA PHE A 178 6.48 11.75 -6.51
C PHE A 178 6.99 11.24 -7.86
N PHE A 179 6.58 11.87 -8.96
CA PHE A 179 7.00 11.44 -10.29
C PHE A 179 8.51 11.59 -10.49
N MET A 180 9.11 12.69 -10.01
CA MET A 180 10.56 12.86 -10.05
C MET A 180 11.29 11.78 -9.26
N ALA A 181 10.80 11.44 -8.07
CA ALA A 181 11.40 10.39 -7.24
C ALA A 181 11.30 9.01 -7.91
N MET A 182 10.18 8.70 -8.55
CA MET A 182 10.00 7.43 -9.29
C MET A 182 10.93 7.34 -10.50
N GLU A 183 11.06 8.43 -11.27
CA GLU A 183 12.00 8.49 -12.40
C GLU A 183 13.45 8.29 -11.93
N ASP A 184 13.87 8.97 -10.86
CA ASP A 184 15.21 8.84 -10.29
C ASP A 184 15.53 7.42 -9.84
N MET A 185 14.53 6.70 -9.34
CA MET A 185 14.68 5.30 -8.91
C MET A 185 14.48 4.27 -10.02
N GLY A 186 14.08 4.70 -11.23
CA GLY A 186 13.76 3.79 -12.34
C GLY A 186 12.50 2.95 -12.11
N ILE A 187 11.56 3.42 -11.29
CA ILE A 187 10.29 2.76 -11.01
C ILE A 187 9.29 3.06 -12.12
N ARG A 188 8.63 2.04 -12.64
CA ARG A 188 7.47 2.18 -13.52
C ARG A 188 6.22 2.40 -12.68
N TYR A 189 5.37 3.33 -13.12
CA TYR A 189 4.20 3.72 -12.33
C TYR A 189 2.98 4.02 -13.20
N VAL A 190 1.82 3.88 -12.58
CA VAL A 190 0.53 4.37 -13.09
C VAL A 190 -0.18 5.06 -11.94
N VAL A 191 -0.38 6.36 -12.05
CA VAL A 191 -0.96 7.18 -10.97
C VAL A 191 -2.20 7.89 -11.47
N ARG A 192 -3.31 7.77 -10.75
CA ARG A 192 -4.52 8.52 -11.05
C ARG A 192 -4.28 10.02 -10.83
N LEU A 193 -4.65 10.84 -11.80
CA LEU A 193 -4.55 12.29 -11.70
C LEU A 193 -5.67 12.89 -10.86
N LYS A 194 -5.33 13.98 -10.14
CA LYS A 194 -6.32 14.84 -9.49
C LYS A 194 -7.12 15.60 -10.55
N THR A 195 -8.43 15.66 -10.39
CA THR A 195 -9.35 16.35 -11.30
C THR A 195 -9.71 17.77 -10.86
N GLY A 196 -9.71 18.05 -9.54
CA GLY A 196 -10.12 19.34 -8.98
C GLY A 196 -9.14 20.49 -9.26
N ASN A 197 -7.84 20.28 -9.00
CA ASN A 197 -6.76 21.18 -9.41
C ASN A 197 -6.00 20.48 -10.53
N ARG A 198 -6.38 20.73 -11.77
CA ARG A 198 -5.75 20.09 -12.93
C ARG A 198 -4.27 20.47 -12.97
N PRO A 199 -3.36 19.50 -13.02
CA PRO A 199 -1.95 19.79 -13.20
C PRO A 199 -1.74 20.41 -14.60
N ARG A 200 -0.71 21.25 -14.72
CA ARG A 200 -0.28 21.75 -16.01
C ARG A 200 0.39 20.62 -16.78
N ILE A 201 -0.24 20.19 -17.87
CA ILE A 201 0.31 19.22 -18.80
C ILE A 201 0.70 19.96 -20.08
N VAL A 202 1.89 19.71 -20.57
CA VAL A 202 2.37 20.31 -21.83
C VAL A 202 2.83 19.22 -22.81
N ASP A 203 2.81 19.56 -24.09
CA ASP A 203 3.39 18.73 -25.14
C ASP A 203 4.93 18.90 -25.24
N GLU A 204 5.55 18.26 -26.22
CA GLU A 204 7.00 18.35 -26.43
C GLU A 204 7.47 19.76 -26.81
N GLU A 205 6.57 20.57 -27.39
CA GLU A 205 6.86 21.98 -27.74
C GLU A 205 6.52 22.97 -26.62
N GLY A 206 6.12 22.48 -25.44
CA GLY A 206 5.79 23.29 -24.28
C GLY A 206 4.40 23.92 -24.31
N ARG A 207 3.52 23.52 -25.25
CA ARG A 207 2.14 23.99 -25.35
C ARG A 207 1.25 23.23 -24.37
N GLU A 208 0.32 23.95 -23.74
CA GLU A 208 -0.65 23.30 -22.83
C GLU A 208 -1.53 22.30 -23.58
N VAL A 209 -1.68 21.12 -22.96
CA VAL A 209 -2.56 20.04 -23.43
C VAL A 209 -3.85 20.05 -22.62
N TRP A 210 -4.98 20.15 -23.32
CA TRP A 210 -6.29 20.04 -22.71
C TRP A 210 -6.71 18.57 -22.61
N LEU A 211 -6.96 18.09 -21.39
CA LEU A 211 -7.43 16.73 -21.12
C LEU A 211 -8.97 16.70 -21.23
N GLY A 212 -9.48 16.82 -22.45
CA GLY A 212 -10.91 16.75 -22.73
C GLY A 212 -11.34 15.35 -23.16
N ILE A 213 -12.37 14.81 -22.51
CA ILE A 213 -12.96 13.52 -22.81
C ILE A 213 -14.48 13.56 -22.61
N LYS A 214 -15.23 12.88 -23.46
CA LYS A 214 -16.68 12.74 -23.35
C LYS A 214 -17.05 11.41 -22.71
N ARG A 215 -18.27 11.32 -22.17
CA ARG A 215 -18.80 10.05 -21.66
C ARG A 215 -18.75 8.98 -22.75
N GLY A 216 -18.32 7.77 -22.39
CA GLY A 216 -18.14 6.64 -23.29
C GLY A 216 -16.82 6.65 -24.08
N GLU A 217 -16.02 7.70 -23.99
CA GLU A 217 -14.75 7.80 -24.71
C GLU A 217 -13.56 7.28 -23.91
N ARG A 218 -12.53 6.88 -24.66
CA ARG A 218 -11.15 6.66 -24.18
C ARG A 218 -10.22 7.51 -25.01
N LYS A 219 -9.26 8.15 -24.39
CA LYS A 219 -8.23 8.94 -25.05
C LYS A 219 -6.86 8.69 -24.46
N VAL A 220 -5.84 8.87 -25.30
CA VAL A 220 -4.44 8.72 -24.95
C VAL A 220 -3.67 9.95 -25.41
N TRP A 221 -2.78 10.44 -24.58
CA TRP A 221 -1.83 11.52 -24.88
C TRP A 221 -0.43 11.00 -24.63
N ARG A 222 0.37 10.86 -25.68
CA ARG A 222 1.73 10.33 -25.61
C ARG A 222 2.75 11.47 -25.61
N GLY A 223 3.89 11.27 -24.92
CA GLY A 223 5.00 12.21 -24.94
C GLY A 223 4.67 13.56 -24.32
N VAL A 224 3.83 13.59 -23.28
CA VAL A 224 3.49 14.80 -22.54
C VAL A 224 4.44 15.00 -21.36
N ARG A 225 4.44 16.22 -20.77
CA ARG A 225 5.20 16.54 -19.58
C ARG A 225 4.28 17.01 -18.46
N TYR A 226 4.37 16.32 -17.33
CA TYR A 226 3.70 16.71 -16.09
C TYR A 226 4.38 17.94 -15.51
N MET A 227 3.64 19.02 -15.32
CA MET A 227 4.16 20.34 -14.87
C MET A 227 5.32 20.88 -15.72
N GLY A 228 5.46 20.44 -16.96
CA GLY A 228 6.57 20.79 -17.85
C GLY A 228 7.89 20.06 -17.54
N GLU A 229 7.95 19.22 -16.50
CA GLU A 229 9.20 18.65 -16.00
C GLU A 229 9.32 17.14 -16.30
N VAL A 230 8.33 16.33 -15.95
CA VAL A 230 8.43 14.88 -16.05
C VAL A 230 7.74 14.38 -17.31
N LYS A 231 8.51 13.75 -18.21
CA LYS A 231 8.00 13.15 -19.44
C LYS A 231 7.24 11.85 -19.13
N GLY A 232 6.09 11.69 -19.76
CA GLY A 232 5.27 10.49 -19.62
C GLY A 232 4.10 10.48 -20.60
N ASN A 233 3.11 9.70 -20.26
CA ASN A 233 1.90 9.54 -21.06
C ASN A 233 0.68 9.68 -20.18
N ILE A 234 -0.44 10.06 -20.75
CA ILE A 234 -1.73 10.10 -20.08
C ILE A 234 -2.71 9.22 -20.86
N ALA A 235 -3.51 8.46 -20.12
CA ALA A 235 -4.69 7.78 -20.63
C ALA A 235 -5.90 8.17 -19.81
N GLY A 236 -7.04 8.30 -20.45
CA GLY A 236 -8.29 8.65 -19.78
C GLY A 236 -9.47 7.86 -20.32
N TYR A 237 -10.46 7.66 -19.48
CA TYR A 237 -11.74 7.09 -19.84
C TYR A 237 -12.87 7.67 -18.99
N TRP A 238 -14.07 7.67 -19.54
CA TRP A 238 -15.26 8.10 -18.82
C TRP A 238 -16.38 7.12 -19.05
N ASP A 239 -16.54 6.15 -18.18
CA ASP A 239 -17.65 5.21 -18.25
C ASP A 239 -18.96 5.89 -17.81
N GLU A 240 -20.09 5.47 -18.36
CA GLU A 240 -21.39 6.14 -18.15
C GLU A 240 -21.83 6.17 -16.69
N GLY A 241 -21.44 5.18 -15.88
CA GLY A 241 -21.74 5.11 -14.44
C GLY A 241 -20.92 6.06 -13.57
N PHE A 242 -19.91 6.76 -14.12
CA PHE A 242 -19.02 7.62 -13.34
C PHE A 242 -19.45 9.09 -13.41
N ALA A 243 -19.36 9.78 -12.27
CA ALA A 243 -19.62 11.21 -12.19
C ALA A 243 -18.56 12.04 -12.95
N GLU A 244 -17.32 11.57 -12.97
CA GLU A 244 -16.17 12.24 -13.59
C GLU A 244 -15.31 11.26 -14.36
N PRO A 245 -14.52 11.73 -15.34
CA PRO A 245 -13.55 10.87 -16.03
C PRO A 245 -12.39 10.48 -15.11
N VAL A 246 -11.77 9.36 -15.43
CA VAL A 246 -10.54 8.91 -14.79
C VAL A 246 -9.38 9.14 -15.75
N PHE A 247 -8.36 9.85 -15.27
CA PHE A 247 -7.09 10.01 -15.98
C PHE A 247 -5.96 9.40 -15.17
N VAL A 248 -5.02 8.74 -15.84
CA VAL A 248 -3.79 8.25 -15.26
C VAL A 248 -2.59 8.85 -15.96
N PHE A 249 -1.56 9.19 -15.19
CA PHE A 249 -0.24 9.55 -15.68
C PHE A 249 0.72 8.38 -15.46
N THR A 250 1.51 8.06 -16.48
CA THR A 250 2.35 6.85 -16.46
C THR A 250 3.61 7.02 -17.32
N ASN A 251 4.67 6.31 -16.94
CA ASN A 251 5.89 6.19 -17.76
C ASN A 251 5.97 4.87 -18.55
N ILE A 252 4.86 4.11 -18.60
CA ILE A 252 4.72 2.94 -19.48
C ILE A 252 3.76 3.25 -20.64
N ASP A 253 3.47 2.27 -21.48
CA ASP A 253 2.43 2.43 -22.49
C ASP A 253 1.10 2.84 -21.85
N PRO A 254 0.46 3.93 -22.30
CA PRO A 254 -0.71 4.48 -21.63
C PRO A 254 -1.94 3.59 -21.69
N GLU A 255 -2.12 2.82 -22.76
CA GLU A 255 -3.25 1.88 -22.88
C GLU A 255 -3.08 0.71 -21.93
N GLN A 256 -1.86 0.18 -21.82
CA GLN A 256 -1.51 -0.85 -20.83
C GLN A 256 -1.70 -0.30 -19.41
N GLY A 257 -1.19 0.89 -19.12
CA GLY A 257 -1.33 1.54 -17.82
C GLY A 257 -2.80 1.71 -17.40
N LEU A 258 -3.65 2.15 -18.31
CA LEU A 258 -5.08 2.28 -18.05
C LEU A 258 -5.75 0.93 -17.79
N ALA A 259 -5.42 -0.09 -18.57
CA ALA A 259 -5.96 -1.45 -18.37
C ALA A 259 -5.59 -2.02 -16.99
N LEU A 260 -4.34 -1.83 -16.57
CA LEU A 260 -3.88 -2.25 -15.24
C LEU A 260 -4.59 -1.47 -14.12
N TYR A 261 -4.74 -0.16 -14.28
CA TYR A 261 -5.42 0.66 -13.29
C TYR A 261 -6.89 0.27 -13.11
N ARG A 262 -7.58 -0.12 -14.18
CA ARG A 262 -8.94 -0.65 -14.11
C ARG A 262 -9.00 -1.99 -13.36
N LYS A 263 -7.98 -2.84 -13.47
CA LYS A 263 -7.85 -4.06 -12.64
C LYS A 263 -7.69 -3.72 -11.15
N ARG A 264 -6.86 -2.70 -10.83
CA ARG A 264 -6.71 -2.21 -9.46
C ARG A 264 -8.06 -1.78 -8.86
N MET A 265 -8.85 -1.00 -9.59
CA MET A 265 -10.15 -0.54 -9.12
C MET A 265 -11.10 -1.66 -8.74
N LYS A 266 -11.06 -2.79 -9.46
CA LYS A 266 -11.87 -3.99 -9.14
C LYS A 266 -11.42 -4.73 -7.87
N ILE A 267 -10.18 -4.51 -7.43
CA ILE A 267 -9.67 -5.09 -6.17
C ILE A 267 -10.20 -4.30 -4.97
N GLU A 268 -10.46 -3.01 -5.16
CA GLU A 268 -10.95 -2.11 -4.10
C GLU A 268 -12.47 -2.20 -3.89
N GLU A 269 -13.22 -2.73 -4.86
CA GLU A 269 -14.66 -3.03 -4.74
C GLU A 269 -14.89 -4.35 -3.97
#